data_bea85b99045e71df2834b77d4fb00035
#
_entry.id   bea85b99045e71df2834b77d4fb00035
#
_cell.length_a   1.000
_cell.length_b   1.000
_cell.length_c   1.000
_cell.angle_alpha   90.00
_cell.angle_beta   90.00
_cell.angle_gamma   90.00
#
_symmetry.space_group_name_H-M   'P 1'
#
loop_
_entity.id
_entity.type
_entity.pdbx_description
1 polymer ?
#
loop_
_entity_poly.entity_id
_entity_poly.type
_entity_poly.pdbx_seq_one_letter_code
_entity_poly.pdbx_strand_id
1 'polypeptide(L)'
;AGQPVISADGLVGQVVVAYPHAADVLMMTDATHHLPVQVTRTRERAIAVGVGRMDRVELRNLPDTVDIIPGDLLETSGLGERFQPGIPVAQVKEVIRAPGQPFARVIAEPLAPLARLSLVMVDLSEDES
;
A
#
# COMPACT_ATOMS: atom_id res chain seq x y z
N ALA A 1 10.55 15.20 0.50
CA ALA A 1 9.58 14.52 -0.37
C ALA A 1 9.86 13.03 -0.42
N GLY A 2 8.84 12.23 -0.59
CA GLY A 2 8.97 10.78 -0.64
C GLY A 2 8.82 10.06 0.68
N GLN A 3 8.81 10.79 1.80
CA GLN A 3 8.67 10.18 3.13
C GLN A 3 7.29 9.52 3.25
N PRO A 4 7.22 8.35 3.91
CA PRO A 4 5.93 7.73 4.17
C PRO A 4 5.11 8.55 5.16
N VAL A 5 3.81 8.58 4.94
CA VAL A 5 2.82 9.15 5.86
C VAL A 5 2.11 7.98 6.50
N ILE A 6 2.20 7.87 7.82
CA ILE A 6 1.76 6.69 8.55
C ILE A 6 0.79 7.12 9.64
N SER A 7 -0.31 6.38 9.77
CA SER A 7 -1.21 6.49 10.92
C SER A 7 -0.92 5.36 11.91
N ALA A 8 -1.61 5.35 13.04
CA ALA A 8 -1.48 4.26 14.01
C ALA A 8 -1.84 2.90 13.41
N ASP A 9 -2.67 2.86 12.38
CA ASP A 9 -3.18 1.63 11.78
C ASP A 9 -2.39 1.17 10.55
N GLY A 10 -1.60 2.06 9.94
CA GLY A 10 -0.80 1.70 8.78
C GLY A 10 -0.50 2.86 7.86
N LEU A 11 -0.01 2.51 6.67
CA LEU A 11 0.42 3.49 5.66
C LEU A 11 -0.78 4.26 5.10
N VAL A 12 -0.61 5.56 5.00
CA VAL A 12 -1.59 6.48 4.40
C VAL A 12 -1.18 6.83 2.97
N GLY A 13 0.09 7.17 2.78
CA GLY A 13 0.61 7.60 1.49
C GLY A 13 2.04 8.08 1.62
N GLN A 14 2.39 9.04 0.77
CA GLN A 14 3.76 9.55 0.75
C GLN A 14 3.74 11.05 0.47
N VAL A 15 4.67 11.77 1.08
CA VAL A 15 4.81 13.21 0.90
C VAL A 15 5.32 13.49 -0.50
N VAL A 16 4.63 14.34 -1.25
CA VAL A 16 5.09 14.77 -2.58
C VAL A 16 5.68 16.17 -2.53
N VAL A 17 5.13 17.06 -1.70
CA VAL A 17 5.68 18.40 -1.47
C VAL A 17 5.61 18.71 0.00
N ALA A 18 6.73 19.15 0.58
CA ALA A 18 6.78 19.55 1.97
C ALA A 18 6.88 21.08 2.06
N TYR A 19 6.11 21.66 2.98
CA TYR A 19 6.13 23.09 3.31
C TYR A 19 6.51 23.24 4.77
N PRO A 20 6.82 24.46 5.25
CA PRO A 20 7.22 24.62 6.66
C PRO A 20 6.17 24.14 7.68
N HIS A 21 4.89 24.24 7.36
CA HIS A 21 3.82 23.90 8.30
C HIS A 21 2.77 22.97 7.70
N ALA A 22 3.06 22.38 6.54
CA ALA A 22 2.09 21.51 5.84
C ALA A 22 2.82 20.61 4.86
N ALA A 23 2.08 19.69 4.27
CA ALA A 23 2.61 18.83 3.22
C ALA A 23 1.48 18.40 2.29
N ASP A 24 1.81 18.27 1.00
CA ASP A 24 0.92 17.61 0.05
C ASP A 24 1.26 16.12 0.07
N VAL A 25 0.26 15.30 0.20
CA VAL A 25 0.41 13.85 0.35
C VAL A 25 -0.29 13.15 -0.81
N LEU A 26 0.45 12.26 -1.47
CA LEU A 26 -0.14 11.35 -2.43
C LEU A 26 -0.66 10.13 -1.65
N MET A 27 -1.96 9.95 -1.64
CA MET A 27 -2.58 8.84 -0.92
C MET A 27 -2.24 7.52 -1.59
N MET A 28 -2.09 6.45 -0.80
CA MET A 28 -1.81 5.13 -1.36
C MET A 28 -2.92 4.61 -2.27
N THR A 29 -4.11 5.17 -2.16
CA THR A 29 -5.25 4.81 -3.00
C THR A 29 -5.39 5.66 -4.25
N ASP A 30 -4.54 6.66 -4.43
CA ASP A 30 -4.53 7.47 -5.66
C ASP A 30 -4.19 6.58 -6.86
N ALA A 31 -4.90 6.81 -7.97
CA ALA A 31 -4.74 5.98 -9.17
C ALA A 31 -3.33 6.04 -9.77
N THR A 32 -2.53 7.03 -9.40
CA THR A 32 -1.15 7.15 -9.87
C THR A 32 -0.13 6.55 -8.91
N HIS A 33 -0.57 6.06 -7.75
CA HIS A 33 0.34 5.51 -6.74
C HIS A 33 0.53 4.01 -6.93
N HIS A 34 1.78 3.59 -6.99
CA HIS A 34 2.20 2.19 -7.10
C HIS A 34 3.16 1.91 -5.95
N LEU A 35 2.85 0.90 -5.16
CA LEU A 35 3.57 0.60 -3.93
C LEU A 35 4.03 -0.85 -3.92
N PRO A 36 5.33 -1.11 -3.87
CA PRO A 36 5.83 -2.48 -3.67
C PRO A 36 5.43 -3.00 -2.29
N VAL A 37 4.74 -4.12 -2.26
CA VAL A 37 4.29 -4.77 -1.03
C VAL A 37 4.69 -6.23 -1.03
N GLN A 38 4.54 -6.86 0.12
CA GLN A 38 4.66 -8.31 0.26
C GLN A 38 3.58 -8.81 1.19
N VAL A 39 3.17 -10.07 0.98
CA VAL A 39 2.28 -10.76 1.91
C VAL A 39 3.09 -11.11 3.15
N THR A 40 2.62 -10.67 4.30
CA THR A 40 3.34 -10.90 5.56
C THR A 40 3.55 -12.38 5.83
N ARG A 41 2.55 -13.21 5.54
CA ARG A 41 2.57 -14.65 5.79
C ARG A 41 3.56 -15.40 4.90
N THR A 42 3.60 -15.08 3.61
CA THR A 42 4.33 -15.88 2.61
C THR A 42 5.56 -15.19 2.05
N ARG A 43 5.68 -13.87 2.23
CA ARG A 43 6.70 -13.03 1.60
C ARG A 43 6.56 -12.93 0.08
N GLU A 44 5.41 -13.35 -0.47
CA GLU A 44 5.11 -13.11 -1.88
C GLU A 44 5.08 -11.62 -2.15
N ARG A 45 5.78 -11.18 -3.19
CA ARG A 45 5.89 -9.76 -3.55
C ARG A 45 4.88 -9.39 -4.62
N ALA A 46 4.39 -8.17 -4.55
CA ALA A 46 3.43 -7.65 -5.50
C ALA A 46 3.52 -6.12 -5.53
N ILE A 47 2.80 -5.52 -6.46
CA ILE A 47 2.64 -4.06 -6.53
C ILE A 47 1.19 -3.73 -6.20
N ALA A 48 0.99 -2.91 -5.18
CA ALA A 48 -0.31 -2.39 -4.83
C ALA A 48 -0.56 -1.12 -5.63
N VAL A 49 -1.64 -1.12 -6.38
CA VAL A 49 -2.02 -0.01 -7.26
C VAL A 49 -3.25 0.67 -6.70
N GLY A 50 -3.20 1.98 -6.53
CA GLY A 50 -4.35 2.77 -6.17
C GLY A 50 -5.37 2.80 -7.32
N VAL A 51 -6.65 2.85 -6.98
CA VAL A 51 -7.73 2.85 -7.97
C VAL A 51 -8.64 4.07 -7.83
N GLY A 52 -8.21 5.07 -7.06
CA GLY A 52 -8.98 6.29 -6.86
C GLY A 52 -10.10 6.16 -5.84
N ARG A 53 -10.13 5.08 -5.06
CA ARG A 53 -11.11 4.85 -3.98
C ARG A 53 -10.36 4.70 -2.67
N MET A 54 -10.82 5.42 -1.64
CA MET A 54 -10.14 5.41 -0.34
C MET A 54 -10.27 4.09 0.42
N ASP A 55 -11.15 3.19 -0.04
CA ASP A 55 -11.43 1.93 0.64
C ASP A 55 -10.76 0.72 -0.01
N ARG A 56 -9.97 0.90 -1.07
CA ARG A 56 -9.31 -0.24 -1.72
C ARG A 56 -8.06 0.11 -2.48
N VAL A 57 -7.18 -0.87 -2.56
CA VAL A 57 -6.09 -0.96 -3.53
C VAL A 57 -6.19 -2.31 -4.22
N GLU A 58 -5.50 -2.47 -5.34
CA GLU A 58 -5.51 -3.74 -6.07
C GLU A 58 -4.09 -4.22 -6.30
N LEU A 59 -3.91 -5.54 -6.23
CA LEU A 59 -2.71 -6.21 -6.74
C LEU A 59 -3.10 -6.83 -8.08
N ARG A 60 -2.36 -6.51 -9.12
CA ARG A 60 -2.67 -6.94 -10.49
C ARG A 60 -1.54 -7.78 -11.06
N ASN A 61 -1.88 -8.58 -12.07
CA ASN A 61 -0.92 -9.38 -12.85
C ASN A 61 -0.14 -10.36 -12.00
N LEU A 62 -0.73 -10.85 -10.91
CA LEU A 62 -0.15 -11.93 -10.13
C LEU A 62 -0.41 -13.26 -10.83
N PRO A 63 0.54 -14.20 -10.77
CA PRO A 63 0.27 -15.55 -11.28
C PRO A 63 -0.97 -16.14 -10.60
N ASP A 64 -1.74 -16.93 -11.33
CA ASP A 64 -2.93 -17.57 -10.75
C ASP A 64 -2.59 -18.61 -9.67
N THR A 65 -1.31 -19.00 -9.59
CA THR A 65 -0.78 -19.92 -8.58
C THR A 65 -0.28 -19.22 -7.33
N VAL A 66 -0.36 -17.88 -7.26
CA VAL A 66 0.16 -17.14 -6.11
C VAL A 66 -0.53 -17.57 -4.81
N ASP A 67 0.25 -17.64 -3.74
CA ASP A 67 -0.26 -18.03 -2.42
C ASP A 67 -0.75 -16.79 -1.68
N ILE A 68 -1.94 -16.31 -2.04
CA ILE A 68 -2.62 -15.21 -1.38
C ILE A 68 -4.05 -15.64 -1.13
N ILE A 69 -4.53 -15.41 0.08
CA ILE A 69 -5.91 -15.74 0.48
C ILE A 69 -6.56 -14.53 1.16
N PRO A 70 -7.90 -14.44 1.15
CA PRO A 70 -8.58 -13.39 1.92
C PRO A 70 -8.17 -13.43 3.39
N GLY A 71 -7.97 -12.25 3.97
CA GLY A 71 -7.48 -12.10 5.34
C GLY A 71 -5.98 -11.89 5.43
N ASP A 72 -5.21 -12.18 4.39
CA ASP A 72 -3.77 -11.95 4.42
C ASP A 72 -3.47 -10.47 4.59
N LEU A 73 -2.42 -10.18 5.37
CA LEU A 73 -1.93 -8.83 5.56
C LEU A 73 -0.85 -8.52 4.54
N LEU A 74 -0.85 -7.29 4.07
CA LEU A 74 0.16 -6.75 3.16
C LEU A 74 0.97 -5.69 3.89
N GLU A 75 2.27 -5.72 3.66
CA GLU A 75 3.20 -4.75 4.23
C GLU A 75 4.13 -4.25 3.14
N THR A 76 4.81 -3.13 3.38
CA THR A 76 5.82 -2.65 2.43
C THR A 76 6.94 -3.67 2.31
N SER A 77 7.44 -3.87 1.09
CA SER A 77 8.50 -4.86 0.85
C SER A 77 9.90 -4.29 0.96
N GLY A 78 10.04 -2.97 0.97
CA GLY A 78 11.35 -2.33 0.90
C GLY A 78 11.96 -2.31 -0.47
N LEU A 79 11.30 -2.89 -1.46
CA LEU A 79 11.78 -2.87 -2.84
C LEU A 79 11.80 -1.44 -3.36
N GLY A 80 12.87 -1.04 -4.04
CA GLY A 80 13.04 0.32 -4.52
C GLY A 80 13.51 1.29 -3.46
N GLU A 81 13.70 0.85 -2.23
CA GLU A 81 14.25 1.63 -1.11
C GLU A 81 13.47 2.89 -0.77
N ARG A 82 12.24 3.03 -1.29
CA ARG A 82 11.41 4.20 -1.04
C ARG A 82 10.81 4.19 0.36
N PHE A 83 10.49 3.00 0.86
CA PHE A 83 9.94 2.79 2.20
C PHE A 83 10.75 1.73 2.92
N GLN A 84 10.82 1.82 4.24
CA GLN A 84 11.33 0.71 5.04
C GLN A 84 10.41 -0.49 4.87
N PRO A 85 10.94 -1.72 4.86
CA PRO A 85 10.09 -2.92 4.80
C PRO A 85 9.28 -3.09 6.09
N GLY A 86 8.13 -3.72 5.98
CA GLY A 86 7.32 -4.10 7.13
C GLY A 86 6.31 -3.08 7.59
N ILE A 87 6.11 -1.95 6.90
CA ILE A 87 5.06 -1.00 7.26
C ILE A 87 3.71 -1.61 6.86
N PRO A 88 2.74 -1.76 7.80
CA PRO A 88 1.43 -2.31 7.46
C PRO A 88 0.73 -1.46 6.39
N VAL A 89 0.10 -2.10 5.41
CA VAL A 89 -0.50 -1.42 4.27
C VAL A 89 -1.99 -1.72 4.16
N ALA A 90 -2.34 -2.99 4.00
CA ALA A 90 -3.71 -3.37 3.67
C ALA A 90 -3.98 -4.81 4.06
N GLN A 91 -5.26 -5.19 4.02
CA GLN A 91 -5.70 -6.57 4.23
C GLN A 91 -6.43 -7.05 2.98
N VAL A 92 -6.07 -8.24 2.51
CA VAL A 92 -6.72 -8.85 1.35
C VAL A 92 -8.17 -9.15 1.69
N LYS A 93 -9.08 -8.72 0.83
CA LYS A 93 -10.52 -8.96 0.98
C LYS A 93 -11.03 -9.96 -0.04
N GLU A 94 -10.51 -9.93 -1.26
CA GLU A 94 -10.99 -10.78 -2.33
C GLU A 94 -9.85 -11.15 -3.26
N VAL A 95 -9.82 -12.42 -3.67
CA VAL A 95 -8.87 -12.91 -4.67
C VAL A 95 -9.69 -13.40 -5.85
N ILE A 96 -9.46 -12.82 -7.03
CA ILE A 96 -10.23 -13.10 -8.23
C ILE A 96 -9.36 -13.92 -9.19
N ARG A 97 -9.74 -15.17 -9.40
CA ARG A 97 -9.11 -16.07 -10.34
C ARG A 97 -10.16 -16.51 -11.35
N ALA A 98 -10.02 -16.04 -12.61
CA ALA A 98 -10.97 -16.40 -13.66
C ALA A 98 -10.48 -17.65 -14.41
N PRO A 99 -11.37 -18.59 -14.75
CA PRO A 99 -10.99 -19.76 -15.54
C PRO A 99 -10.35 -19.35 -16.85
N GLY A 100 -9.24 -20.00 -17.22
CA GLY A 100 -8.53 -19.73 -18.45
C GLY A 100 -7.65 -18.49 -18.43
N GLN A 101 -7.60 -17.76 -17.33
CA GLN A 101 -6.74 -16.59 -17.17
C GLN A 101 -5.47 -16.98 -16.40
N PRO A 102 -4.29 -16.61 -16.91
CA PRO A 102 -3.03 -16.95 -16.21
C PRO A 102 -2.72 -16.06 -15.02
N PHE A 103 -3.50 -15.00 -14.81
CA PHE A 103 -3.24 -14.01 -13.75
C PHE A 103 -4.41 -13.92 -12.80
N ALA A 104 -4.08 -13.63 -11.53
CA ALA A 104 -5.06 -13.33 -10.49
C ALA A 104 -5.09 -11.83 -10.23
N ARG A 105 -6.24 -11.34 -9.76
CA ARG A 105 -6.41 -9.97 -9.30
C ARG A 105 -6.83 -10.01 -7.84
N VAL A 106 -6.23 -9.15 -7.02
CA VAL A 106 -6.49 -9.14 -5.59
C VAL A 106 -7.01 -7.76 -5.20
N ILE A 107 -8.09 -7.73 -4.44
CA ILE A 107 -8.64 -6.51 -3.87
C ILE A 107 -8.30 -6.49 -2.39
N ALA A 108 -7.70 -5.41 -1.92
CA ALA A 108 -7.30 -5.24 -0.54
C ALA A 108 -7.84 -3.91 0.00
N GLU A 109 -8.14 -3.91 1.29
CA GLU A 109 -8.62 -2.72 1.98
C GLU A 109 -7.47 -2.11 2.79
N PRO A 110 -7.20 -0.80 2.64
CA PRO A 110 -6.19 -0.15 3.47
C PRO A 110 -6.47 -0.34 4.95
N LEU A 111 -5.42 -0.61 5.73
CA LEU A 111 -5.55 -0.74 7.18
C LEU A 111 -5.81 0.60 7.85
N ALA A 112 -5.24 1.68 7.31
CA ALA A 112 -5.52 3.02 7.79
C ALA A 112 -6.90 3.46 7.29
N PRO A 113 -7.75 4.02 8.16
CA PRO A 113 -9.10 4.46 7.76
C PRO A 113 -9.02 5.79 7.01
N LEU A 114 -8.59 5.78 5.75
CA LEU A 114 -8.21 6.96 4.98
C LEU A 114 -9.32 8.01 4.89
N ALA A 115 -10.58 7.56 4.82
CA ALA A 115 -11.70 8.47 4.71
C ALA A 115 -12.01 9.23 6.00
N ARG A 116 -11.41 8.84 7.13
CA ARG A 116 -11.72 9.39 8.46
C ARG A 116 -10.50 9.84 9.24
N LEU A 117 -9.34 9.89 8.60
CA LEU A 117 -8.12 10.29 9.29
C LEU A 117 -8.16 11.77 9.61
N SER A 118 -7.91 12.10 10.87
CA SER A 118 -7.73 13.48 11.33
C SER A 118 -6.32 13.76 11.82
N LEU A 119 -5.52 12.70 12.02
CA LEU A 119 -4.16 12.83 12.50
C LEU A 119 -3.30 11.74 11.87
N VAL A 120 -2.20 12.14 11.25
CA VAL A 120 -1.23 11.23 10.67
C VAL A 120 0.17 11.59 11.15
N MET A 121 1.07 10.62 11.07
CA MET A 121 2.46 10.80 11.45
C MET A 121 3.33 10.67 10.21
N VAL A 122 4.18 11.66 9.98
CA VAL A 122 5.15 11.63 8.89
C VAL A 122 6.45 11.07 9.44
N ASP A 123 7.00 10.07 8.75
CA ASP A 123 8.32 9.55 9.08
C ASP A 123 9.37 10.50 8.53
N LEU A 124 10.08 11.16 9.42
CA LEU A 124 11.10 12.13 9.04
C LEU A 124 12.52 11.54 9.02
N SER A 125 12.64 10.24 9.24
CA SER A 125 13.95 9.59 9.32
C SER A 125 14.76 9.71 8.02
N GLU A 126 14.11 9.91 6.89
CA GLU A 126 14.74 10.04 5.59
C GLU A 126 14.85 11.49 5.15
N ASP A 127 14.45 12.42 5.97
CA ASP A 127 14.43 13.85 5.67
C ASP A 127 15.60 14.55 6.32
N GLU A 128 16.70 13.85 6.49
CA GLU A 128 17.89 14.34 7.17
C GLU A 128 18.77 15.23 6.29
N SER A 129 18.52 15.25 5.03
CA SER A 129 19.36 15.96 4.07
C SER A 129 19.07 17.42 3.98
#